data_f6e8058d85c91740e8941cfce37171fa
#
_entry.id   f6e8058d85c91740e8941cfce37171fa
#
_cell.length_a   1.000
_cell.length_b   1.000
_cell.length_c   1.000
_cell.angle_alpha   90.00
_cell.angle_beta   90.00
_cell.angle_gamma   90.00
#
_symmetry.space_group_name_H-M   'P 1'
#
loop_
_entity.id
_entity.type
_entity.pdbx_description
1 polymer ?
#
loop_
_entity_poly.entity_id
_entity_poly.type
_entity_poly.pdbx_seq_one_letter_code
_entity_poly.pdbx_strand_id
1 'polypeptide(L)'
;MPSTGQLQTLRLWLEDNGGYVNPAIDLDWNETAGVHCRVNFASSLGPDSRICTVPHSLALSSLNALVDDSFSVFRNRGLAPEAIGYFYLMHQYINKAKSLWRPYLQTLPGPEDEHLTPFWFEDEDLEWLADTDVLHTTKARQKLQGEHYAKGIDMLKRAKIDVEPYT
;
A
#
# COMPACT_ATOMS: atom_id res chain seq x y z
N MET A 1 7.16 -10.12 -7.71
CA MET A 1 8.39 -9.50 -7.13
C MET A 1 8.93 -8.42 -8.06
N PRO A 2 9.28 -7.22 -7.57
CA PRO A 2 9.73 -6.13 -8.43
C PRO A 2 11.12 -6.39 -9.00
N SER A 3 11.31 -6.06 -10.27
CA SER A 3 12.62 -6.09 -10.94
C SER A 3 13.43 -4.83 -10.57
N THR A 4 14.76 -4.90 -10.74
CA THR A 4 15.65 -3.73 -10.58
C THR A 4 15.19 -2.54 -11.43
N GLY A 5 14.68 -2.80 -12.65
CA GLY A 5 14.15 -1.75 -13.53
C GLY A 5 12.90 -1.07 -12.97
N GLN A 6 12.02 -1.82 -12.28
CA GLN A 6 10.84 -1.24 -11.62
C GLN A 6 11.23 -0.38 -10.42
N LEU A 7 12.22 -0.80 -9.62
CA LEU A 7 12.74 0.01 -8.50
C LEU A 7 13.40 1.30 -8.99
N GLN A 8 14.16 1.23 -10.08
CA GLN A 8 14.71 2.43 -10.70
C GLN A 8 13.62 3.36 -11.24
N THR A 9 12.58 2.81 -11.85
CA THR A 9 11.43 3.59 -12.33
C THR A 9 10.70 4.26 -11.17
N LEU A 10 10.52 3.57 -10.04
CA LEU A 10 9.95 4.13 -8.81
C LEU A 10 10.77 5.31 -8.30
N ARG A 11 12.10 5.18 -8.26
CA ARG A 11 12.99 6.26 -7.84
C ARG A 11 12.86 7.50 -8.73
N LEU A 12 12.96 7.33 -10.04
CA LEU A 12 12.84 8.43 -11.00
C LEU A 12 11.46 9.11 -10.89
N TRP A 13 10.40 8.31 -10.81
CA TRP A 13 9.05 8.84 -10.62
C TRP A 13 8.93 9.68 -9.35
N LEU A 14 9.51 9.24 -8.24
CA LEU A 14 9.51 9.99 -6.99
C LEU A 14 10.23 11.33 -7.15
N GLU A 15 11.43 11.32 -7.75
CA GLU A 15 12.26 12.51 -7.97
C GLU A 15 11.58 13.49 -8.94
N ASP A 16 10.99 13.00 -10.03
CA ASP A 16 10.24 13.81 -11.03
C ASP A 16 9.00 14.49 -10.43
N ASN A 17 8.45 13.94 -9.36
CA ASN A 17 7.29 14.50 -8.65
C ASN A 17 7.68 15.26 -7.36
N GLY A 18 8.91 15.76 -7.29
CA GLY A 18 9.38 16.62 -6.18
C GLY A 18 9.82 15.87 -4.93
N GLY A 19 9.95 14.55 -5.00
CA GLY A 19 10.57 13.76 -3.95
C GLY A 19 12.10 13.83 -3.99
N TYR A 20 12.72 13.12 -3.07
CA TYR A 20 14.17 13.03 -2.98
C TYR A 20 14.57 11.64 -2.49
N VAL A 21 15.55 11.04 -3.11
CA VAL A 21 16.23 9.85 -2.60
C VAL A 21 17.73 10.17 -2.55
N ASN A 22 18.35 9.92 -1.39
CA ASN A 22 19.77 10.19 -1.22
C ASN A 22 20.59 9.43 -2.29
N PRO A 23 21.52 10.10 -3.00
CA PRO A 23 22.35 9.44 -4.03
C PRO A 23 23.21 8.28 -3.51
N ALA A 24 23.50 8.26 -2.21
CA ALA A 24 24.21 7.16 -1.56
C ALA A 24 23.30 5.93 -1.29
N ILE A 25 22.02 5.99 -1.62
CA ILE A 25 21.04 4.91 -1.38
C ILE A 25 20.68 4.25 -2.70
N ASP A 26 20.78 2.94 -2.73
CA ASP A 26 20.21 2.09 -3.76
C ASP A 26 18.90 1.47 -3.23
N LEU A 27 17.88 1.43 -4.07
CA LEU A 27 16.69 0.59 -3.85
C LEU A 27 16.99 -0.79 -4.42
N ASP A 28 16.83 -1.80 -3.60
CA ASP A 28 17.17 -3.18 -3.96
C ASP A 28 16.07 -4.13 -3.49
N TRP A 29 16.11 -5.37 -3.98
CA TRP A 29 15.18 -6.41 -3.59
C TRP A 29 15.95 -7.74 -3.42
N ASN A 30 15.62 -8.48 -2.37
CA ASN A 30 16.03 -9.88 -2.21
C ASN A 30 14.95 -10.67 -1.46
N GLU A 31 15.04 -11.99 -1.50
CA GLU A 31 14.06 -12.90 -0.90
C GLU A 31 13.95 -12.75 0.62
N THR A 32 15.02 -12.37 1.29
CA THR A 32 15.04 -12.29 2.76
C THR A 32 14.48 -10.97 3.29
N ALA A 33 14.84 -9.85 2.65
CA ALA A 33 14.48 -8.51 3.11
C ALA A 33 13.35 -7.86 2.32
N GLY A 34 12.91 -8.49 1.22
CA GLY A 34 11.98 -7.88 0.29
C GLY A 34 12.58 -6.63 -0.38
N VAL A 35 11.76 -5.63 -0.65
CA VAL A 35 12.23 -4.31 -1.11
C VAL A 35 12.88 -3.57 0.06
N HIS A 36 14.10 -3.14 -0.12
CA HIS A 36 14.87 -2.47 0.92
C HIS A 36 15.79 -1.39 0.35
N CYS A 37 16.29 -0.54 1.25
CA CYS A 37 17.30 0.46 0.94
C CYS A 37 18.67 -0.04 1.38
N ARG A 38 19.68 0.17 0.53
CA ARG A 38 21.08 -0.15 0.83
C ARG A 38 21.95 1.05 0.55
N VAL A 39 22.91 1.32 1.45
CA VAL A 39 23.97 2.28 1.16
C VAL A 39 24.89 1.68 0.13
N ASN A 40 25.17 2.38 -0.98
CA ASN A 40 26.05 1.88 -2.02
C ASN A 40 27.51 1.80 -1.53
N PHE A 41 28.30 0.92 -2.14
CA PHE A 41 29.66 0.58 -1.67
C PHE A 41 30.66 1.75 -1.68
N ALA A 42 30.39 2.78 -2.48
CA ALA A 42 31.29 3.93 -2.62
C ALA A 42 30.94 5.07 -1.64
N SER A 43 29.92 4.91 -0.80
CA SER A 43 29.34 5.99 0.01
C SER A 43 29.24 5.61 1.47
N SER A 44 29.14 6.63 2.32
CA SER A 44 28.78 6.52 3.73
C SER A 44 27.72 7.56 4.07
N LEU A 45 26.86 7.25 5.03
CA LEU A 45 25.87 8.18 5.55
C LEU A 45 26.26 8.57 6.99
N GLY A 46 26.37 9.87 7.24
CA GLY A 46 26.57 10.39 8.58
C GLY A 46 25.26 10.35 9.39
N PRO A 47 25.36 10.58 10.71
CA PRO A 47 24.18 10.84 11.53
C PRO A 47 23.33 11.97 10.91
N ASP A 48 22.02 11.87 11.03
CA ASP A 48 21.06 12.85 10.54
C ASP A 48 21.02 13.05 9.01
N SER A 49 21.70 12.19 8.24
CA SER A 49 21.61 12.22 6.80
C SER A 49 20.16 11.99 6.34
N ARG A 50 19.66 12.90 5.49
CA ARG A 50 18.36 12.72 4.87
C ARG A 50 18.42 11.55 3.88
N ILE A 51 17.62 10.53 4.12
CA ILE A 51 17.55 9.30 3.31
C ILE A 51 16.61 9.52 2.12
N CYS A 52 15.38 9.97 2.41
CA CYS A 52 14.35 10.13 1.40
C CYS A 52 13.36 11.20 1.85
N THR A 53 12.70 11.81 0.88
CA THR A 53 11.55 12.70 1.13
C THR A 53 10.46 12.37 0.13
N VAL A 54 9.26 12.12 0.62
CA VAL A 54 8.07 11.88 -0.20
C VAL A 54 7.12 13.05 -0.02
N PRO A 55 6.75 13.77 -1.09
CA PRO A 55 5.72 14.80 -1.02
C PRO A 55 4.39 14.21 -0.57
N HIS A 56 3.64 14.98 0.23
CA HIS A 56 2.32 14.55 0.69
C HIS A 56 1.36 14.23 -0.47
N SER A 57 1.47 14.92 -1.60
CA SER A 57 0.70 14.66 -2.82
C SER A 57 0.91 13.27 -3.41
N LEU A 58 2.04 12.62 -3.11
CA LEU A 58 2.35 11.25 -3.54
C LEU A 58 1.96 10.18 -2.51
N ALA A 59 1.42 10.56 -1.37
CA ALA A 59 0.93 9.57 -0.40
C ALA A 59 -0.41 8.98 -0.87
N LEU A 60 -0.53 7.66 -0.98
CA LEU A 60 -1.82 6.98 -1.13
C LEU A 60 -2.52 6.99 0.24
N SER A 61 -3.21 8.07 0.54
CA SER A 61 -3.84 8.32 1.84
C SER A 61 -5.32 8.63 1.70
N SER A 62 -6.07 8.49 2.80
CA SER A 62 -7.47 8.91 2.85
C SER A 62 -7.66 10.40 2.54
N LEU A 63 -6.68 11.25 2.89
CA LEU A 63 -6.75 12.69 2.60
C LEU A 63 -6.68 12.96 1.10
N ASN A 64 -5.74 12.32 0.39
CA ASN A 64 -5.64 12.46 -1.05
C ASN A 64 -6.84 11.80 -1.76
N ALA A 65 -7.36 10.70 -1.23
CA ALA A 65 -8.58 10.06 -1.72
C ALA A 65 -9.79 11.01 -1.68
N LEU A 66 -9.92 11.79 -0.61
CA LEU A 66 -11.06 12.69 -0.44
C LEU A 66 -11.02 13.92 -1.35
N VAL A 67 -9.86 14.29 -1.90
CA VAL A 67 -9.74 15.40 -2.86
C VAL A 67 -9.69 14.94 -4.32
N ASP A 68 -9.54 13.65 -4.57
CA ASP A 68 -9.56 13.07 -5.90
C ASP A 68 -10.99 13.00 -6.46
N ASP A 69 -11.27 13.75 -7.52
CA ASP A 69 -12.59 13.80 -8.14
C ASP A 69 -13.01 12.46 -8.76
N SER A 70 -12.06 11.64 -9.20
CA SER A 70 -12.32 10.30 -9.73
C SER A 70 -12.77 9.30 -8.65
N PHE A 71 -12.59 9.68 -7.37
CA PHE A 71 -12.88 8.83 -6.20
C PHE A 71 -13.85 9.50 -5.20
N SER A 72 -14.78 10.32 -5.69
CA SER A 72 -15.66 11.15 -4.86
C SER A 72 -16.71 10.39 -4.05
N VAL A 73 -16.92 9.10 -4.31
CA VAL A 73 -18.02 8.28 -3.74
C VAL A 73 -18.00 8.22 -2.21
N PHE A 74 -16.84 8.28 -1.58
CA PHE A 74 -16.70 8.19 -0.12
C PHE A 74 -16.65 9.55 0.59
N ARG A 75 -16.70 10.66 -0.14
CA ARG A 75 -16.75 12.00 0.48
C ARG A 75 -17.99 12.12 1.36
N ASN A 76 -17.78 12.52 2.63
CA ASN A 76 -18.84 12.82 3.60
C ASN A 76 -19.81 11.66 3.93
N ARG A 77 -19.40 10.40 3.75
CA ARG A 77 -20.27 9.23 3.92
C ARG A 77 -19.97 8.35 5.14
N GLY A 78 -19.11 8.80 6.05
CA GLY A 78 -18.90 8.14 7.34
C GLY A 78 -18.23 6.75 7.26
N LEU A 79 -17.40 6.51 6.23
CA LEU A 79 -16.46 5.40 6.22
C LEU A 79 -15.21 5.79 7.02
N ALA A 80 -14.62 4.83 7.73
CA ALA A 80 -13.39 5.08 8.49
C ALA A 80 -12.23 5.50 7.56
N PRO A 81 -11.33 6.41 7.98
CA PRO A 81 -10.22 6.88 7.15
C PRO A 81 -9.35 5.74 6.60
N GLU A 82 -9.06 4.71 7.41
CA GLU A 82 -8.29 3.54 6.98
C GLU A 82 -8.99 2.82 5.83
N ALA A 83 -10.31 2.63 5.94
CA ALA A 83 -11.10 1.98 4.91
C ALA A 83 -11.15 2.82 3.62
N ILE A 84 -11.24 4.14 3.71
CA ILE A 84 -11.13 5.03 2.56
C ILE A 84 -9.78 4.83 1.87
N GLY A 85 -8.68 4.72 2.64
CA GLY A 85 -7.35 4.46 2.12
C GLY A 85 -7.26 3.12 1.37
N TYR A 86 -7.84 2.04 1.92
CA TYR A 86 -7.87 0.73 1.26
C TYR A 86 -8.65 0.77 -0.05
N PHE A 87 -9.85 1.33 -0.06
CA PHE A 87 -10.64 1.47 -1.28
C PHE A 87 -9.96 2.37 -2.31
N TYR A 88 -9.23 3.40 -1.87
CA TYR A 88 -8.47 4.24 -2.77
C TYR A 88 -7.31 3.48 -3.41
N LEU A 89 -6.59 2.67 -2.64
CA LEU A 89 -5.56 1.78 -3.18
C LEU A 89 -6.16 0.82 -4.21
N MET A 90 -7.28 0.16 -3.90
CA MET A 90 -7.99 -0.71 -4.83
C MET A 90 -8.38 0.04 -6.12
N HIS A 91 -8.94 1.24 -5.99
CA HIS A 91 -9.29 2.09 -7.13
C HIS A 91 -8.08 2.39 -8.02
N GLN A 92 -6.93 2.71 -7.42
CA GLN A 92 -5.70 2.95 -8.16
C GLN A 92 -5.17 1.67 -8.84
N TYR A 93 -5.35 0.51 -8.21
CA TYR A 93 -5.02 -0.78 -8.82
C TYR A 93 -5.91 -1.10 -10.04
N ILE A 94 -7.22 -0.93 -9.92
CA ILE A 94 -8.18 -1.12 -11.00
C ILE A 94 -7.82 -0.22 -12.20
N ASN A 95 -7.42 1.03 -11.92
CA ASN A 95 -7.05 2.02 -12.92
C ASN A 95 -5.54 2.09 -13.19
N LYS A 96 -4.79 1.04 -12.85
CA LYS A 96 -3.31 1.02 -12.83
C LYS A 96 -2.65 1.62 -14.06
N ALA A 97 -3.19 1.39 -15.25
CA ALA A 97 -2.61 1.90 -16.50
C ALA A 97 -2.59 3.44 -16.58
N LYS A 98 -3.53 4.12 -15.93
CA LYS A 98 -3.71 5.57 -15.92
C LYS A 98 -3.34 6.21 -14.58
N SER A 99 -3.05 5.41 -13.57
CA SER A 99 -2.74 5.89 -12.23
C SER A 99 -1.41 6.66 -12.19
N LEU A 100 -1.40 7.80 -11.49
CA LEU A 100 -0.16 8.52 -11.15
C LEU A 100 0.81 7.60 -10.40
N TRP A 101 0.30 6.72 -9.53
CA TRP A 101 1.07 5.80 -8.69
C TRP A 101 1.49 4.50 -9.39
N ARG A 102 1.31 4.39 -10.71
CA ARG A 102 1.67 3.19 -11.46
C ARG A 102 3.06 2.65 -11.11
N PRO A 103 4.14 3.46 -11.05
CA PRO A 103 5.47 2.96 -10.68
C PRO A 103 5.51 2.33 -9.29
N TYR A 104 4.83 2.93 -8.31
CA TYR A 104 4.69 2.39 -6.96
C TYR A 104 3.86 1.11 -6.94
N LEU A 105 2.69 1.10 -7.56
CA LEU A 105 1.80 -0.07 -7.63
C LEU A 105 2.45 -1.28 -8.29
N GLN A 106 3.44 -1.07 -9.15
CA GLN A 106 4.21 -2.14 -9.80
C GLN A 106 5.25 -2.78 -8.88
N THR A 107 5.56 -2.16 -7.76
CA THR A 107 6.51 -2.67 -6.77
C THR A 107 5.85 -3.34 -5.56
N LEU A 108 4.53 -3.23 -5.44
CA LEU A 108 3.78 -3.92 -4.39
C LEU A 108 3.62 -5.40 -4.72
N PRO A 109 3.53 -6.27 -3.70
CA PRO A 109 3.20 -7.67 -3.91
C PRO A 109 1.84 -7.81 -4.58
N GLY A 110 1.73 -8.79 -5.47
CA GLY A 110 0.47 -9.17 -6.10
C GLY A 110 -0.33 -10.16 -5.26
N PRO A 111 -1.54 -10.51 -5.71
CA PRO A 111 -2.36 -11.51 -5.01
C PRO A 111 -1.74 -12.93 -5.05
N GLU A 112 -0.82 -13.18 -5.99
CA GLU A 112 -0.10 -14.46 -6.14
C GLU A 112 1.15 -14.56 -5.24
N ASP A 113 1.57 -13.45 -4.63
CA ASP A 113 2.74 -13.42 -3.75
C ASP A 113 2.35 -13.93 -2.35
N GLU A 114 3.24 -14.68 -1.73
CA GLU A 114 3.04 -15.18 -0.37
C GLU A 114 3.01 -14.03 0.65
N HIS A 115 1.98 -14.01 1.48
CA HIS A 115 1.79 -13.00 2.53
C HIS A 115 2.09 -13.62 3.90
N LEU A 116 3.28 -13.35 4.43
CA LEU A 116 3.81 -13.91 5.68
C LEU A 116 3.34 -13.19 6.96
N THR A 117 2.17 -12.59 6.95
CA THR A 117 1.62 -11.96 8.15
C THR A 117 0.42 -12.74 8.68
N PRO A 118 0.22 -12.80 10.02
CA PRO A 118 -0.89 -13.55 10.63
C PRO A 118 -2.27 -13.18 10.08
N PHE A 119 -2.42 -12.00 9.49
CA PHE A 119 -3.67 -11.57 8.85
C PHE A 119 -4.11 -12.50 7.71
N TRP A 120 -3.15 -13.14 7.01
CA TRP A 120 -3.33 -14.00 5.85
C TRP A 120 -3.15 -15.48 6.17
N PHE A 121 -2.89 -15.81 7.44
CA PHE A 121 -2.74 -17.21 7.86
C PHE A 121 -4.07 -17.95 7.79
N GLU A 122 -4.01 -19.19 7.35
CA GLU A 122 -5.12 -20.12 7.45
C GLU A 122 -5.40 -20.49 8.91
N ASP A 123 -6.56 -21.03 9.19
CA ASP A 123 -6.96 -21.38 10.57
C ASP A 123 -5.95 -22.31 11.27
N GLU A 124 -5.36 -23.26 10.52
CA GLU A 124 -4.34 -24.19 11.02
C GLU A 124 -3.06 -23.47 11.48
N ASP A 125 -2.62 -22.45 10.72
CA ASP A 125 -1.45 -21.66 11.08
C ASP A 125 -1.75 -20.71 12.25
N LEU A 126 -2.97 -20.21 12.34
CA LEU A 126 -3.41 -19.37 13.47
C LEU A 126 -3.43 -20.14 14.80
N GLU A 127 -3.56 -21.50 14.79
CA GLU A 127 -3.48 -22.32 16.00
C GLU A 127 -2.11 -22.19 16.69
N TRP A 128 -1.02 -21.98 15.94
CA TRP A 128 0.32 -21.74 16.52
C TRP A 128 0.41 -20.45 17.32
N LEU A 129 -0.54 -19.54 17.13
CA LEU A 129 -0.64 -18.28 17.85
C LEU A 129 -1.63 -18.35 19.02
N ALA A 130 -2.13 -19.55 19.36
CA ALA A 130 -3.09 -19.73 20.44
C ALA A 130 -2.59 -19.10 21.75
N ASP A 131 -3.50 -18.51 22.51
CA ASP A 131 -3.24 -17.84 23.79
C ASP A 131 -2.26 -16.65 23.73
N THR A 132 -2.04 -16.07 22.52
CA THR A 132 -1.21 -14.87 22.34
C THR A 132 -2.06 -13.63 22.02
N ASP A 133 -1.55 -12.44 22.39
CA ASP A 133 -2.15 -11.16 21.99
C ASP A 133 -2.14 -10.97 20.47
N VAL A 134 -1.21 -11.63 19.76
CA VAL A 134 -1.14 -11.59 18.30
C VAL A 134 -2.38 -12.19 17.67
N LEU A 135 -2.82 -13.38 18.14
CA LEU A 135 -4.03 -14.02 17.66
C LEU A 135 -5.27 -13.14 17.89
N HIS A 136 -5.40 -12.61 19.11
CA HIS A 136 -6.54 -11.75 19.46
C HIS A 136 -6.59 -10.50 18.57
N THR A 137 -5.44 -9.84 18.40
CA THR A 137 -5.32 -8.63 17.58
C THR A 137 -5.59 -8.92 16.11
N THR A 138 -5.09 -10.05 15.61
CA THR A 138 -5.31 -10.47 14.20
C THR A 138 -6.79 -10.70 13.92
N LYS A 139 -7.48 -11.48 14.76
CA LYS A 139 -8.92 -11.75 14.61
C LYS A 139 -9.76 -10.47 14.72
N ALA A 140 -9.42 -9.58 15.65
CA ALA A 140 -10.08 -8.28 15.77
C ALA A 140 -9.89 -7.42 14.51
N ARG A 141 -8.69 -7.40 13.92
CA ARG A 141 -8.39 -6.70 12.67
C ARG A 141 -9.11 -7.30 11.47
N GLN A 142 -9.09 -8.63 11.32
CA GLN A 142 -9.81 -9.33 10.24
C GLN A 142 -11.30 -8.98 10.27
N LYS A 143 -11.93 -9.04 11.45
CA LYS A 143 -13.33 -8.67 11.65
C LYS A 143 -13.59 -7.21 11.26
N LEU A 144 -12.80 -6.28 11.79
CA LEU A 144 -12.97 -4.85 11.52
C LEU A 144 -12.79 -4.52 10.04
N GLN A 145 -11.80 -5.11 9.38
CA GLN A 145 -11.61 -4.93 7.93
C GLN A 145 -12.76 -5.50 7.12
N GLY A 146 -13.30 -6.66 7.50
CA GLY A 146 -14.48 -7.24 6.87
C GLY A 146 -15.71 -6.33 6.98
N GLU A 147 -15.94 -5.73 8.15
CA GLU A 147 -17.02 -4.76 8.36
C GLU A 147 -16.83 -3.49 7.51
N HIS A 148 -15.62 -2.96 7.46
CA HIS A 148 -15.26 -1.80 6.64
C HIS A 148 -15.43 -2.07 5.15
N TYR A 149 -14.99 -3.25 4.71
CA TYR A 149 -15.11 -3.67 3.32
C TYR A 149 -16.59 -3.82 2.92
N ALA A 150 -17.38 -4.54 3.70
CA ALA A 150 -18.80 -4.72 3.44
C ALA A 150 -19.55 -3.38 3.36
N LYS A 151 -19.25 -2.44 4.27
CA LYS A 151 -19.81 -1.09 4.27
C LYS A 151 -19.40 -0.31 3.02
N GLY A 152 -18.14 -0.38 2.62
CA GLY A 152 -17.63 0.31 1.42
C GLY A 152 -18.26 -0.24 0.13
N ILE A 153 -18.39 -1.55 0.00
CA ILE A 153 -19.07 -2.20 -1.13
C ILE A 153 -20.56 -1.78 -1.21
N ASP A 154 -21.26 -1.72 -0.08
CA ASP A 154 -22.64 -1.24 -0.05
C ASP A 154 -22.75 0.23 -0.52
N MET A 155 -21.79 1.07 -0.13
CA MET A 155 -21.74 2.46 -0.59
C MET A 155 -21.51 2.58 -2.10
N LEU A 156 -20.60 1.77 -2.67
CA LEU A 156 -20.36 1.69 -4.11
C LEU A 156 -21.63 1.26 -4.86
N LYS A 157 -22.30 0.20 -4.39
CA LYS A 157 -23.58 -0.28 -4.95
C LYS A 157 -24.67 0.81 -4.95
N ARG A 158 -24.82 1.53 -3.85
CA ARG A 158 -25.78 2.65 -3.75
C ARG A 158 -25.44 3.80 -4.69
N ALA A 159 -24.17 3.99 -4.98
CA ALA A 159 -23.68 4.96 -5.96
C ALA A 159 -23.78 4.46 -7.41
N LYS A 160 -24.27 3.23 -7.63
CA LYS A 160 -24.35 2.55 -8.94
C LYS A 160 -22.99 2.39 -9.62
N ILE A 161 -21.94 2.23 -8.82
CA ILE A 161 -20.60 1.90 -9.30
C ILE A 161 -20.50 0.37 -9.38
N ASP A 162 -19.90 -0.11 -10.47
CA ASP A 162 -19.60 -1.53 -10.62
C ASP A 162 -18.65 -1.98 -9.52
N VAL A 163 -19.03 -3.02 -8.79
CA VAL A 163 -18.27 -3.55 -7.66
C VAL A 163 -17.43 -4.78 -8.03
N GLU A 164 -17.65 -5.38 -9.19
CA GLU A 164 -16.91 -6.58 -9.64
C GLU A 164 -15.38 -6.37 -9.56
N PRO A 165 -14.82 -5.22 -10.01
CA PRO A 165 -13.38 -4.99 -9.90
C PRO A 165 -12.85 -4.85 -8.47
N TYR A 166 -13.74 -4.70 -7.48
CA TYR A 166 -13.37 -4.56 -6.06
C TYR A 166 -13.56 -5.88 -5.27
N THR A 167 -13.99 -6.93 -5.91
CA THR A 167 -14.20 -8.27 -5.32
C THR A 167 -13.17 -9.26 -5.84
#